data_e3e8005eaab255cf5e00609d2cbda92a
#
_entry.id   e3e8005eaab255cf5e00609d2cbda92a
#
_cell.length_a   1.000
_cell.length_b   1.000
_cell.length_c   1.000
_cell.angle_alpha   90.00
_cell.angle_beta   90.00
_cell.angle_gamma   90.00
#
_symmetry.space_group_name_H-M   'P 1'
#
loop_
_entity.id
_entity.type
_entity.pdbx_description
1 polymer ?
#
loop_
_entity_poly.entity_id
_entity_poly.type
_entity_poly.pdbx_seq_one_letter_code
_entity_poly.pdbx_strand_id
1 'polypeptide(L)'
;MKIKICGLTDPKEAGYVNEQRVDFIGMVLFFPKSKRNITLDRAREIMKCLVTPTLGQVQSIEQAGFDYIQIHGEIPSGYSESCHLPVLKAFNIRDMRDFPQYSTNPAVAGYVFDAAEPGSGQVFDWNLVKEIPQDDKLFFLAGGLNLGNVAEAISCIHPDGVDVSSGVEYGKDRTGKDPEKIRAFVSRARQPVGEGV
;
A
#
# COMPACT_ATOMS: atom_id res chain seq x y z
N MET A 1 -1.84 11.48 9.79
CA MET A 1 -1.52 10.08 9.45
C MET A 1 -2.48 9.62 8.36
N LYS A 2 -1.98 9.28 7.17
CA LYS A 2 -2.76 8.66 6.09
C LYS A 2 -2.85 7.15 6.32
N ILE A 3 -3.99 6.54 5.94
CA ILE A 3 -4.21 5.10 6.10
C ILE A 3 -4.59 4.50 4.76
N LYS A 4 -3.88 3.44 4.37
CA LYS A 4 -4.17 2.63 3.18
C LYS A 4 -4.53 1.21 3.61
N ILE A 5 -5.66 0.71 3.10
CA ILE A 5 -6.08 -0.69 3.24
C ILE A 5 -5.93 -1.37 1.89
N CYS A 6 -4.99 -2.31 1.78
CA CYS A 6 -4.63 -2.95 0.52
C CYS A 6 -5.22 -4.36 0.37
N GLY A 7 -5.49 -4.75 -0.87
CA GLY A 7 -5.94 -6.08 -1.22
C GLY A 7 -7.43 -6.32 -0.97
N LEU A 8 -8.28 -5.34 -1.26
CA LEU A 8 -9.72 -5.53 -1.30
C LEU A 8 -10.10 -6.47 -2.46
N THR A 9 -11.07 -7.34 -2.23
CA THR A 9 -11.50 -8.36 -3.19
C THR A 9 -13.02 -8.38 -3.40
N ASP A 10 -13.77 -7.70 -2.55
CA ASP A 10 -15.23 -7.68 -2.59
C ASP A 10 -15.76 -6.24 -2.42
N PRO A 11 -16.78 -5.80 -3.22
CA PRO A 11 -17.36 -4.47 -3.11
C PRO A 11 -17.87 -4.11 -1.71
N LYS A 12 -18.36 -5.07 -0.92
CA LYS A 12 -18.79 -4.81 0.46
C LYS A 12 -17.66 -4.30 1.35
N GLU A 13 -16.40 -4.69 1.04
CA GLU A 13 -15.22 -4.22 1.78
C GLU A 13 -14.98 -2.72 1.58
N ALA A 14 -15.45 -2.15 0.45
CA ALA A 14 -15.46 -0.70 0.24
C ALA A 14 -16.34 0.03 1.28
N GLY A 15 -17.47 -0.58 1.68
CA GLY A 15 -18.29 -0.08 2.78
C GLY A 15 -17.51 0.01 4.09
N TYR A 16 -16.78 -1.05 4.45
CA TYR A 16 -16.01 -1.10 5.69
C TYR A 16 -14.94 -0.01 5.79
N VAL A 17 -14.22 0.25 4.68
CA VAL A 17 -13.17 1.26 4.66
C VAL A 17 -13.75 2.69 4.60
N ASN A 18 -14.87 2.89 3.92
CA ASN A 18 -15.58 4.17 3.87
C ASN A 18 -16.10 4.59 5.25
N GLU A 19 -16.70 3.67 6.01
CA GLU A 19 -17.16 3.92 7.38
C GLU A 19 -16.02 4.43 8.28
N GLN A 20 -14.81 3.97 8.05
CA GLN A 20 -13.64 4.37 8.82
C GLN A 20 -12.89 5.57 8.21
N ARG A 21 -13.39 6.16 7.10
CA ARG A 21 -12.78 7.28 6.40
C ARG A 21 -11.30 7.03 6.10
N VAL A 22 -11.02 5.86 5.54
CA VAL A 22 -9.67 5.47 5.11
C VAL A 22 -9.25 6.34 3.92
N ASP A 23 -7.99 6.78 3.87
CA ASP A 23 -7.50 7.71 2.86
C ASP A 23 -7.22 7.03 1.51
N PHE A 24 -6.77 5.77 1.53
CA PHE A 24 -6.45 4.98 0.35
C PHE A 24 -6.98 3.57 0.46
N ILE A 25 -7.46 3.05 -0.65
CA ILE A 25 -7.77 1.62 -0.80
C ILE A 25 -6.90 1.02 -1.89
N GLY A 26 -6.58 -0.26 -1.76
CA GLY A 26 -5.74 -0.97 -2.72
C GLY A 26 -6.36 -2.27 -3.20
N MET A 27 -6.15 -2.60 -4.48
CA MET A 27 -6.52 -3.87 -5.08
C MET A 27 -5.35 -4.43 -5.86
N VAL A 28 -5.25 -5.74 -5.94
CA VAL A 28 -4.19 -6.42 -6.66
C VAL A 28 -4.74 -6.86 -8.02
N LEU A 29 -4.15 -6.33 -9.09
CA LEU A 29 -4.50 -6.64 -10.47
C LEU A 29 -3.30 -7.24 -11.20
N PHE A 30 -3.54 -8.07 -12.20
CA PHE A 30 -2.53 -8.65 -13.10
C PHE A 30 -1.41 -9.41 -12.38
N PHE A 31 -1.67 -9.91 -11.17
CA PHE A 31 -0.73 -10.73 -10.40
C PHE A 31 -1.37 -12.03 -9.91
N PRO A 32 -1.54 -13.03 -10.78
CA PRO A 32 -2.28 -14.27 -10.47
C PRO A 32 -1.73 -15.09 -9.30
N LYS A 33 -0.46 -14.89 -8.91
CA LYS A 33 0.14 -15.54 -7.75
C LYS A 33 -0.41 -15.02 -6.42
N SER A 34 -1.02 -13.86 -6.40
CA SER A 34 -1.64 -13.31 -5.18
C SER A 34 -3.04 -13.87 -4.98
N LYS A 35 -3.33 -14.36 -3.78
CA LYS A 35 -4.71 -14.72 -3.37
C LYS A 35 -5.69 -13.53 -3.40
N ARG A 36 -5.18 -12.30 -3.50
CA ARG A 36 -5.94 -11.04 -3.56
C ARG A 36 -6.11 -10.52 -4.97
N ASN A 37 -5.60 -11.25 -5.97
CA ASN A 37 -5.72 -10.84 -7.37
C ASN A 37 -7.17 -10.89 -7.83
N ILE A 38 -7.64 -9.81 -8.42
CA ILE A 38 -8.99 -9.69 -8.99
C ILE A 38 -8.92 -9.21 -10.45
N THR A 39 -10.03 -9.31 -11.16
CA THR A 39 -10.17 -8.79 -12.52
C THR A 39 -10.30 -7.27 -12.52
N LEU A 40 -10.02 -6.63 -13.65
CA LEU A 40 -10.20 -5.20 -13.82
C LEU A 40 -11.67 -4.77 -13.61
N ASP A 41 -12.62 -5.60 -14.08
CA ASP A 41 -14.04 -5.31 -13.89
C ASP A 41 -14.43 -5.38 -12.41
N ARG A 42 -13.92 -6.37 -11.68
CA ARG A 42 -14.11 -6.46 -10.23
C ARG A 42 -13.45 -5.27 -9.51
N ALA A 43 -12.28 -4.84 -9.98
CA ALA A 43 -11.59 -3.69 -9.44
C ALA A 43 -12.33 -2.38 -9.73
N ARG A 44 -12.98 -2.21 -10.89
CA ARG A 44 -13.87 -1.08 -11.16
C ARG A 44 -15.04 -0.99 -10.18
N GLU A 45 -15.51 -2.13 -9.68
CA GLU A 45 -16.54 -2.17 -8.64
C GLU A 45 -15.99 -1.72 -7.27
N ILE A 46 -14.71 -1.92 -6.98
CA ILE A 46 -14.08 -1.70 -5.68
C ILE A 46 -13.11 -0.50 -5.66
N MET A 47 -12.37 -0.28 -6.72
CA MET A 47 -11.28 0.68 -7.02
C MET A 47 -9.98 0.65 -6.19
N LYS A 48 -8.89 0.18 -6.78
CA LYS A 48 -7.46 0.62 -6.89
C LYS A 48 -6.32 -0.12 -6.22
N CYS A 49 -5.41 -0.78 -6.96
CA CYS A 49 -3.93 -0.88 -6.88
C CYS A 49 -3.32 -1.98 -7.74
N LEU A 50 -2.07 -1.81 -8.19
CA LEU A 50 -1.41 -2.72 -9.13
C LEU A 50 -0.05 -3.25 -8.70
N VAL A 51 0.31 -4.42 -9.27
CA VAL A 51 1.65 -5.02 -9.18
C VAL A 51 2.21 -5.18 -10.58
N THR A 52 3.36 -4.59 -10.86
CA THR A 52 4.16 -4.63 -12.14
C THR A 52 3.33 -4.70 -13.43
N PRO A 53 2.87 -3.58 -13.97
CA PRO A 53 2.06 -3.55 -15.17
C PRO A 53 2.91 -3.47 -16.44
N THR A 54 2.32 -3.91 -17.58
CA THR A 54 2.75 -3.49 -18.90
C THR A 54 2.15 -2.13 -19.26
N LEU A 55 2.69 -1.44 -20.29
CA LEU A 55 2.12 -0.15 -20.75
C LEU A 55 0.63 -0.24 -21.09
N GLY A 56 0.20 -1.30 -21.78
CA GLY A 56 -1.23 -1.50 -22.10
C GLY A 56 -2.09 -1.70 -20.86
N GLN A 57 -1.58 -2.32 -19.81
CA GLN A 57 -2.26 -2.47 -18.53
C GLN A 57 -2.37 -1.13 -17.81
N VAL A 58 -1.32 -0.34 -17.79
CA VAL A 58 -1.29 1.00 -17.19
C VAL A 58 -2.33 1.91 -17.84
N GLN A 59 -2.39 1.95 -19.17
CA GLN A 59 -3.41 2.70 -19.89
C GLN A 59 -4.83 2.25 -19.57
N SER A 60 -5.06 0.94 -19.46
CA SER A 60 -6.37 0.39 -19.09
C SER A 60 -6.80 0.81 -17.70
N ILE A 61 -5.84 1.01 -16.79
CA ILE A 61 -6.08 1.45 -15.43
C ILE A 61 -6.39 2.94 -15.37
N GLU A 62 -5.63 3.77 -16.09
CA GLU A 62 -5.92 5.18 -16.22
C GLU A 62 -7.33 5.41 -16.74
N GLN A 63 -7.72 4.71 -17.82
CA GLN A 63 -9.07 4.73 -18.37
C GLN A 63 -10.16 4.22 -17.41
N ALA A 64 -9.79 3.40 -16.42
CA ALA A 64 -10.71 2.93 -15.40
C ALA A 64 -10.94 3.92 -14.25
N GLY A 65 -10.28 5.10 -14.28
CA GLY A 65 -10.50 6.20 -13.34
C GLY A 65 -9.80 6.04 -11.98
N PHE A 66 -8.62 5.43 -11.98
CA PHE A 66 -7.79 5.32 -10.77
C PHE A 66 -7.01 6.61 -10.47
N ASP A 67 -6.71 6.92 -9.19
CA ASP A 67 -5.96 8.13 -8.80
C ASP A 67 -4.45 7.86 -8.70
N TYR A 68 -4.04 6.63 -8.43
CA TYR A 68 -2.64 6.21 -8.30
C TYR A 68 -2.44 4.82 -8.87
N ILE A 69 -1.21 4.52 -9.22
CA ILE A 69 -0.76 3.16 -9.53
C ILE A 69 0.38 2.78 -8.59
N GLN A 70 0.29 1.61 -7.95
CA GLN A 70 1.41 1.08 -7.17
C GLN A 70 2.18 0.05 -8.01
N ILE A 71 3.50 0.25 -8.10
CA ILE A 71 4.38 -0.61 -8.90
C ILE A 71 5.47 -1.20 -8.00
N HIS A 72 5.55 -2.53 -7.92
CA HIS A 72 6.58 -3.25 -7.15
C HIS A 72 7.86 -3.47 -7.96
N GLY A 73 7.75 -3.81 -9.26
CA GLY A 73 8.88 -3.99 -10.16
C GLY A 73 9.32 -2.68 -10.82
N GLU A 74 9.93 -2.79 -11.99
CA GLU A 74 10.33 -1.64 -12.79
C GLU A 74 9.13 -0.86 -13.30
N ILE A 75 9.27 0.46 -13.35
CA ILE A 75 8.33 1.32 -14.07
C ILE A 75 8.59 1.10 -15.57
N PRO A 76 7.57 0.74 -16.37
CA PRO A 76 7.78 0.50 -17.79
C PRO A 76 8.39 1.71 -18.50
N SER A 77 9.35 1.47 -19.42
CA SER A 77 9.86 2.52 -20.29
C SER A 77 8.69 3.10 -21.11
N GLY A 78 8.68 4.42 -21.30
CA GLY A 78 7.57 5.13 -21.95
C GLY A 78 6.34 5.32 -21.05
N TYR A 79 6.46 5.12 -19.74
CA TYR A 79 5.35 5.33 -18.79
C TYR A 79 4.80 6.75 -18.88
N SER A 80 5.65 7.77 -18.77
CA SER A 80 5.22 9.17 -18.70
C SER A 80 4.60 9.68 -20.00
N GLU A 81 4.91 9.06 -21.13
CA GLU A 81 4.30 9.35 -22.44
C GLU A 81 2.95 8.67 -22.63
N SER A 82 2.67 7.61 -21.84
CA SER A 82 1.53 6.71 -22.04
C SER A 82 0.51 6.76 -20.91
N CYS A 83 0.86 7.31 -19.76
CA CYS A 83 0.03 7.36 -18.55
C CYS A 83 0.40 8.54 -17.66
N HIS A 84 -0.60 9.20 -17.10
CA HIS A 84 -0.45 10.36 -16.23
C HIS A 84 -0.74 10.04 -14.74
N LEU A 85 -1.06 8.79 -14.42
CA LEU A 85 -1.30 8.40 -13.04
C LEU A 85 -0.02 8.54 -12.20
N PRO A 86 -0.05 9.22 -11.06
CA PRO A 86 1.07 9.26 -10.15
C PRO A 86 1.38 7.87 -9.60
N VAL A 87 2.67 7.53 -9.54
CA VAL A 87 3.15 6.22 -9.11
C VAL A 87 3.44 6.21 -7.61
N LEU A 88 2.91 5.22 -6.90
CA LEU A 88 3.43 4.80 -5.60
C LEU A 88 4.42 3.66 -5.85
N LYS A 89 5.72 3.95 -5.74
CA LYS A 89 6.77 2.95 -5.99
C LYS A 89 6.99 2.09 -4.75
N ALA A 90 6.73 0.80 -4.88
CA ALA A 90 6.99 -0.14 -3.79
C ALA A 90 8.45 -0.61 -3.81
N PHE A 91 9.06 -0.63 -2.63
CA PHE A 91 10.41 -1.14 -2.39
C PHE A 91 10.40 -2.25 -1.34
N ASN A 92 11.25 -3.24 -1.54
CA ASN A 92 11.66 -4.09 -0.46
C ASN A 92 12.76 -3.38 0.32
N ILE A 93 12.55 -3.16 1.62
CA ILE A 93 13.49 -2.41 2.46
C ILE A 93 14.92 -3.02 2.48
N ARG A 94 15.05 -4.32 2.22
CA ARG A 94 16.36 -4.99 2.13
C ARG A 94 17.04 -4.85 0.78
N ASP A 95 16.34 -4.30 -0.22
CA ASP A 95 16.89 -4.08 -1.56
C ASP A 95 16.50 -2.70 -2.07
N MET A 96 17.30 -1.71 -1.68
CA MET A 96 17.13 -0.30 -2.00
C MET A 96 18.04 0.16 -3.15
N ARG A 97 18.64 -0.76 -3.92
CA ARG A 97 19.61 -0.43 -4.98
C ARG A 97 19.04 0.52 -6.02
N ASP A 98 17.77 0.37 -6.35
CA ASP A 98 17.11 1.17 -7.37
C ASP A 98 16.48 2.47 -6.81
N PHE A 99 16.51 2.67 -5.49
CA PHE A 99 15.91 3.85 -4.86
C PHE A 99 16.42 5.17 -5.45
N PRO A 100 17.73 5.40 -5.68
CA PRO A 100 18.24 6.65 -6.25
C PRO A 100 17.65 6.98 -7.63
N GLN A 101 17.36 5.96 -8.45
CA GLN A 101 16.73 6.15 -9.77
C GLN A 101 15.29 6.66 -9.64
N TYR A 102 14.54 6.13 -8.67
CA TYR A 102 13.12 6.47 -8.49
C TYR A 102 12.91 7.73 -7.64
N SER A 103 13.84 8.08 -6.76
CA SER A 103 13.76 9.31 -5.97
C SER A 103 13.75 10.57 -6.84
N THR A 104 14.42 10.55 -7.98
CA THR A 104 14.46 11.66 -8.95
C THR A 104 13.40 11.56 -10.06
N ASN A 105 12.65 10.46 -10.13
CA ASN A 105 11.65 10.26 -11.20
C ASN A 105 10.38 11.09 -10.90
N PRO A 106 9.98 12.01 -11.81
CA PRO A 106 8.82 12.89 -11.60
C PRO A 106 7.47 12.15 -11.62
N ALA A 107 7.38 10.96 -12.23
CA ALA A 107 6.17 10.14 -12.19
C ALA A 107 5.92 9.50 -10.82
N VAL A 108 6.95 9.41 -9.96
CA VAL A 108 6.86 8.84 -8.62
C VAL A 108 6.40 9.90 -7.63
N ALA A 109 5.17 9.76 -7.14
CA ALA A 109 4.56 10.65 -6.16
C ALA A 109 4.75 10.17 -4.70
N GLY A 110 5.18 8.94 -4.51
CA GLY A 110 5.41 8.38 -3.19
C GLY A 110 6.01 6.98 -3.21
N TYR A 111 6.34 6.52 -2.05
CA TYR A 111 6.95 5.21 -1.81
C TYR A 111 6.12 4.36 -0.87
N VAL A 112 6.15 3.05 -1.10
CA VAL A 112 5.62 2.05 -0.17
C VAL A 112 6.77 1.12 0.20
N PHE A 113 7.24 1.21 1.44
CA PHE A 113 8.31 0.33 1.94
C PHE A 113 7.71 -0.89 2.60
N ASP A 114 7.94 -2.05 2.00
CA ASP A 114 7.39 -3.34 2.44
C ASP A 114 8.47 -4.21 3.10
N ALA A 115 8.05 -5.12 3.95
CA ALA A 115 8.92 -6.13 4.56
C ALA A 115 9.60 -7.00 3.49
N ALA A 116 10.73 -7.61 3.86
CA ALA A 116 11.50 -8.48 2.96
C ALA A 116 10.69 -9.65 2.37
N GLU A 117 9.67 -10.10 3.07
CA GLU A 117 8.74 -11.15 2.64
C GLU A 117 7.31 -10.60 2.62
N PRO A 118 6.87 -10.03 1.50
CA PRO A 118 5.52 -9.48 1.39
C PRO A 118 4.44 -10.50 1.75
N GLY A 119 3.57 -10.13 2.71
CA GLY A 119 2.48 -10.99 3.15
C GLY A 119 2.86 -12.04 4.21
N SER A 120 4.10 -12.10 4.67
CA SER A 120 4.54 -13.02 5.74
C SER A 120 3.92 -12.71 7.10
N GLY A 121 3.50 -11.45 7.32
CA GLY A 121 3.00 -10.98 8.61
C GLY A 121 4.09 -10.80 9.67
N GLN A 122 5.36 -11.00 9.30
CA GLN A 122 6.50 -10.78 10.20
C GLN A 122 6.87 -9.31 10.26
N VAL A 123 7.17 -8.83 11.45
CA VAL A 123 7.70 -7.48 11.69
C VAL A 123 9.15 -7.44 11.24
N PHE A 124 9.52 -6.49 10.42
CA PHE A 124 10.90 -6.27 10.02
C PHE A 124 11.60 -5.25 10.93
N ASP A 125 12.93 -5.17 10.82
CA ASP A 125 13.72 -4.19 11.57
C ASP A 125 13.47 -2.77 11.04
N TRP A 126 12.69 -2.00 11.77
CA TRP A 126 12.34 -0.62 11.42
C TRP A 126 13.53 0.33 11.41
N ASN A 127 14.68 -0.05 11.99
CA ASN A 127 15.88 0.79 11.93
C ASN A 127 16.39 0.94 10.49
N LEU A 128 16.17 -0.06 9.65
CA LEU A 128 16.52 0.02 8.22
C LEU A 128 15.75 1.13 7.49
N VAL A 129 14.53 1.45 7.95
CA VAL A 129 13.71 2.50 7.34
C VAL A 129 14.19 3.91 7.72
N LYS A 130 14.78 4.06 8.91
CA LYS A 130 15.28 5.36 9.40
C LYS A 130 16.45 5.90 8.58
N GLU A 131 17.16 5.03 7.88
CA GLU A 131 18.29 5.40 7.03
C GLU A 131 17.88 5.89 5.63
N ILE A 132 16.57 5.77 5.28
CA ILE A 132 16.07 6.19 3.98
C ILE A 132 16.01 7.72 3.94
N PRO A 133 16.62 8.37 2.94
CA PRO A 133 16.49 9.80 2.76
C PRO A 133 15.03 10.21 2.62
N GLN A 134 14.58 11.16 3.43
CA GLN A 134 13.25 11.74 3.28
C GLN A 134 13.30 12.87 2.25
N ASP A 135 12.32 12.86 1.36
CA ASP A 135 12.08 13.90 0.37
C ASP A 135 10.62 14.37 0.48
N ASP A 136 10.16 15.21 -0.45
CA ASP A 136 8.78 15.74 -0.44
C ASP A 136 7.73 14.73 -0.93
N LYS A 137 8.11 13.49 -1.22
CA LYS A 137 7.21 12.45 -1.71
C LYS A 137 6.55 11.68 -0.56
N LEU A 138 5.34 11.19 -0.80
CA LEU A 138 4.60 10.43 0.21
C LEU A 138 5.39 9.18 0.65
N PHE A 139 5.52 9.00 1.94
CA PHE A 139 6.16 7.84 2.53
C PHE A 139 5.13 6.95 3.25
N PHE A 140 4.83 5.79 2.67
CA PHE A 140 3.99 4.77 3.30
C PHE A 140 4.84 3.64 3.88
N LEU A 141 4.63 3.35 5.18
CA LEU A 141 5.17 2.17 5.83
C LEU A 141 4.22 0.99 5.64
N ALA A 142 4.74 -0.14 5.14
CA ALA A 142 4.02 -1.38 4.91
C ALA A 142 4.78 -2.57 5.50
N GLY A 143 4.29 -3.79 5.26
CA GLY A 143 4.96 -5.03 5.66
C GLY A 143 4.71 -5.44 7.10
N GLY A 144 3.82 -6.43 7.29
CA GLY A 144 3.56 -7.02 8.60
C GLY A 144 2.81 -6.13 9.59
N LEU A 145 2.33 -4.95 9.18
CA LEU A 145 1.55 -4.09 10.06
C LEU A 145 0.23 -4.77 10.47
N ASN A 146 -0.11 -4.60 11.74
CA ASN A 146 -1.30 -5.16 12.35
C ASN A 146 -1.70 -4.37 13.60
N LEU A 147 -2.77 -4.80 14.28
CA LEU A 147 -3.27 -4.12 15.48
C LEU A 147 -2.25 -4.05 16.62
N GLY A 148 -1.33 -5.00 16.70
CA GLY A 148 -0.35 -5.07 17.81
C GLY A 148 0.83 -4.13 17.65
N ASN A 149 1.16 -3.69 16.42
CA ASN A 149 2.41 -2.99 16.15
C ASN A 149 2.28 -1.63 15.44
N VAL A 150 1.10 -1.29 14.91
CA VAL A 150 0.95 -0.07 14.08
C VAL A 150 1.25 1.21 14.85
N ALA A 151 0.85 1.32 16.11
CA ALA A 151 1.11 2.52 16.92
C ALA A 151 2.61 2.71 17.20
N GLU A 152 3.30 1.63 17.56
CA GLU A 152 4.75 1.62 17.75
C GLU A 152 5.50 1.96 16.45
N ALA A 153 5.08 1.35 15.32
CA ALA A 153 5.66 1.62 14.01
C ALA A 153 5.57 3.10 13.63
N ILE A 154 4.41 3.72 13.84
CA ILE A 154 4.18 5.15 13.61
C ILE A 154 5.08 6.00 14.51
N SER A 155 5.16 5.65 15.79
CA SER A 155 5.98 6.37 16.78
C SER A 155 7.47 6.32 16.45
N CYS A 156 7.95 5.18 15.95
CA CYS A 156 9.37 4.98 15.67
C CYS A 156 9.82 5.58 14.34
N ILE A 157 8.94 5.57 13.31
CA ILE A 157 9.32 5.86 11.93
C ILE A 157 8.80 7.22 11.46
N HIS A 158 7.68 7.70 12.02
CA HIS A 158 6.99 8.93 11.60
C HIS A 158 6.66 8.98 10.09
N PRO A 159 6.04 7.93 9.51
CA PRO A 159 5.69 7.92 8.09
C PRO A 159 4.53 8.89 7.81
N ASP A 160 4.33 9.31 6.55
CA ASP A 160 3.13 10.05 6.13
C ASP A 160 1.88 9.18 6.19
N GLY A 161 2.05 7.87 5.96
CA GLY A 161 0.97 6.91 5.99
C GLY A 161 1.40 5.49 6.32
N VAL A 162 0.42 4.67 6.64
CA VAL A 162 0.58 3.22 6.86
C VAL A 162 -0.26 2.44 5.88
N ASP A 163 0.30 1.34 5.36
CA ASP A 163 -0.37 0.42 4.43
C ASP A 163 -0.50 -0.96 5.06
N VAL A 164 -1.72 -1.44 5.23
CA VAL A 164 -2.00 -2.75 5.81
C VAL A 164 -2.83 -3.62 4.87
N SER A 165 -2.50 -4.90 4.82
CA SER A 165 -3.27 -5.89 4.07
C SER A 165 -3.67 -7.08 4.94
N SER A 166 -2.76 -8.02 5.20
CA SER A 166 -3.06 -9.25 5.97
C SER A 166 -3.44 -8.98 7.42
N GLY A 167 -2.89 -7.93 8.04
CA GLY A 167 -3.18 -7.57 9.43
C GLY A 167 -4.64 -7.23 9.73
N VAL A 168 -5.44 -6.96 8.70
CA VAL A 168 -6.88 -6.67 8.82
C VAL A 168 -7.75 -7.68 8.05
N GLU A 169 -7.21 -8.85 7.71
CA GLU A 169 -7.98 -9.95 7.13
C GLU A 169 -8.61 -10.81 8.22
N TYR A 170 -9.70 -11.52 7.85
CA TYR A 170 -10.23 -12.59 8.67
C TYR A 170 -9.16 -13.66 8.95
N GLY A 171 -9.40 -14.50 9.94
CA GLY A 171 -8.55 -15.66 10.23
C GLY A 171 -8.57 -16.73 9.12
N LYS A 172 -7.93 -17.86 9.38
CA LYS A 172 -7.69 -18.93 8.37
C LYS A 172 -8.96 -19.48 7.71
N ASP A 173 -10.09 -19.42 8.40
CA ASP A 173 -11.34 -20.06 7.97
C ASP A 173 -12.25 -19.14 7.12
N ARG A 174 -11.85 -17.89 6.90
CA ARG A 174 -12.62 -16.91 6.13
C ARG A 174 -11.71 -16.00 5.32
N THR A 175 -12.07 -15.75 4.07
CA THR A 175 -11.35 -14.82 3.17
C THR A 175 -11.91 -13.41 3.27
N GLY A 176 -11.09 -12.42 2.87
CA GLY A 176 -11.48 -11.02 2.80
C GLY A 176 -11.11 -10.20 4.03
N LYS A 177 -11.51 -8.93 4.02
CA LYS A 177 -11.22 -7.97 5.09
C LYS A 177 -12.23 -8.08 6.23
N ASP A 178 -11.71 -7.98 7.44
CA ASP A 178 -12.50 -8.00 8.68
C ASP A 178 -12.81 -6.56 9.10
N PRO A 179 -14.09 -6.13 9.12
CA PRO A 179 -14.46 -4.75 9.46
C PRO A 179 -14.07 -4.35 10.89
N GLU A 180 -14.09 -5.30 11.85
CA GLU A 180 -13.69 -5.02 13.23
C GLU A 180 -12.18 -4.76 13.32
N LYS A 181 -11.38 -5.55 12.58
CA LYS A 181 -9.94 -5.32 12.52
C LYS A 181 -9.60 -4.03 11.79
N ILE A 182 -10.32 -3.68 10.70
CA ILE A 182 -10.14 -2.38 10.04
C ILE A 182 -10.41 -1.25 11.03
N ARG A 183 -11.55 -1.28 11.73
CA ARG A 183 -11.93 -0.26 12.72
C ARG A 183 -10.84 -0.11 13.79
N ALA A 184 -10.42 -1.21 14.39
CA ALA A 184 -9.42 -1.22 15.44
C ALA A 184 -8.05 -0.75 14.94
N PHE A 185 -7.64 -1.12 13.72
CA PHE A 185 -6.40 -0.65 13.10
C PHE A 185 -6.41 0.85 12.88
N VAL A 186 -7.47 1.37 12.25
CA VAL A 186 -7.66 2.80 11.98
C VAL A 186 -7.66 3.61 13.28
N SER A 187 -8.37 3.13 14.30
CA SER A 187 -8.38 3.77 15.63
C SER A 187 -6.96 3.87 16.21
N ARG A 188 -6.19 2.78 16.19
CA ARG A 188 -4.82 2.76 16.72
C ARG A 188 -3.86 3.63 15.91
N ALA A 189 -3.97 3.62 14.59
CA ALA A 189 -3.12 4.41 13.70
C ALA A 189 -3.39 5.93 13.83
N ARG A 190 -4.58 6.33 14.27
CA ARG A 190 -4.96 7.73 14.48
C ARG A 190 -4.83 8.23 15.92
N GLN A 191 -4.54 7.36 16.87
CA GLN A 191 -4.30 7.79 18.24
C GLN A 191 -3.04 8.67 18.26
N PRO A 192 -3.07 9.80 18.98
CA PRO A 192 -1.85 10.58 19.20
C PRO A 192 -0.83 9.66 19.87
N VAL A 193 0.37 9.63 19.31
CA VAL A 193 1.50 8.98 19.96
C VAL A 193 1.74 9.78 21.24
N GLY A 194 1.41 9.20 22.38
CA GLY A 194 1.68 9.84 23.67
C GLY A 194 3.18 10.11 23.75
N GLU A 195 3.55 11.37 23.97
CA GLU A 195 4.90 11.70 24.39
C GLU A 195 5.14 10.86 25.65
N GLY A 196 6.06 9.88 25.52
CA GLY A 196 6.42 9.01 26.62
C GLY A 196 6.92 9.87 27.78
N VAL A 197 6.27 9.71 28.94
CA VAL A 197 6.69 10.25 30.23
C VAL A 197 7.98 9.57 30.63
#